data_4ea87be66084efd1a5b7157f0355b576
#
_entry.id   4ea87be66084efd1a5b7157f0355b576
#
_cell.length_a   1.000
_cell.length_b   1.000
_cell.length_c   1.000
_cell.angle_alpha   90.00
_cell.angle_beta   90.00
_cell.angle_gamma   90.00
#
_symmetry.space_group_name_H-M   'P 1'
#
loop_
_entity.id
_entity.type
_entity.pdbx_description
1 polymer ?
#
loop_
_entity_poly.entity_id
_entity_poly.type
_entity_poly.pdbx_seq_one_letter_code
_entity_poly.pdbx_strand_id
1 'polypeptide(L)'
;MMKKTLFAALALAAASPALAQSEQTAQNGGITEKVEYTDDKYKVETNHFWDNWFLTVGAGPQVMFGDHDKQIGFGKRISPALDIAVGKWFTPGIGVRLMYNGLSLKGATRWGAAHSTGEQVPGWGSGMDYSKFKYYNLRADVLFNLSNLFCGYRENRIWNSSFYAGVGYMRTWEAPTAGDITMSAGWLNSFRLCDALDANIDLRASMVDDAIDGEIGESKFDGLFSATVGLTYKFKRRGWDRSKTVTRYDQTEANAMRDRLNEMNQEVARLKEALSTAEGQQKQEVINKVIAANLIVFPIGKTTLSKEARANLQLLAEAIKAGGSNTVYTITGYADKGTGSQKTNERLSKERAEAVCDCLVNEFGVSKSQLKVEYKGGVDNMFYDNPSLSRVVITRSK
;
A
#
# COMPACT_ATOMS: atom_id res chain seq x y z
N MET A 1 2.48 -56.51 -25.71
CA MET A 1 1.68 -55.85 -24.66
C MET A 1 2.27 -54.46 -24.41
N MET A 2 1.71 -53.47 -25.04
CA MET A 2 2.15 -52.08 -24.98
C MET A 2 1.33 -51.34 -23.93
N LYS A 3 2.00 -50.76 -22.91
CA LYS A 3 1.36 -49.84 -21.96
C LYS A 3 1.47 -48.42 -22.54
N LYS A 4 0.30 -47.85 -22.88
CA LYS A 4 0.14 -46.46 -23.29
C LYS A 4 0.18 -45.58 -22.06
N THR A 5 1.20 -44.76 -21.92
CA THR A 5 1.25 -43.66 -20.95
C THR A 5 0.55 -42.45 -21.55
N LEU A 6 -0.51 -42.04 -20.90
CA LEU A 6 -1.32 -40.86 -21.23
C LEU A 6 -0.65 -39.61 -20.62
N PHE A 7 -0.09 -38.75 -21.46
CA PHE A 7 0.31 -37.41 -21.06
C PHE A 7 -0.92 -36.50 -21.06
N ALA A 8 -1.39 -36.15 -19.89
CA ALA A 8 -2.38 -35.09 -19.73
C ALA A 8 -1.67 -33.74 -19.72
N ALA A 9 -1.76 -33.00 -20.81
CA ALA A 9 -1.36 -31.61 -20.90
C ALA A 9 -2.37 -30.77 -20.12
N LEU A 10 -1.97 -30.24 -18.97
CA LEU A 10 -2.75 -29.27 -18.20
C LEU A 10 -2.56 -27.89 -18.87
N ALA A 11 -3.52 -27.51 -19.70
CA ALA A 11 -3.61 -26.15 -20.21
C ALA A 11 -4.05 -25.23 -19.07
N LEU A 12 -3.11 -24.46 -18.51
CA LEU A 12 -3.43 -23.39 -17.58
C LEU A 12 -4.04 -22.23 -18.38
N ALA A 13 -5.37 -22.19 -18.46
CA ALA A 13 -6.08 -21.00 -18.88
C ALA A 13 -5.86 -19.92 -17.79
N ALA A 14 -5.08 -18.90 -18.12
CA ALA A 14 -4.99 -17.68 -17.34
C ALA A 14 -6.33 -16.93 -17.45
N ALA A 15 -7.29 -17.29 -16.62
CA ALA A 15 -8.46 -16.47 -16.38
C ALA A 15 -8.03 -15.33 -15.46
N SER A 16 -7.85 -14.15 -16.02
CA SER A 16 -7.79 -12.92 -15.25
C SER A 16 -9.12 -12.78 -14.50
N PRO A 17 -9.15 -12.75 -13.16
CA PRO A 17 -10.37 -12.38 -12.48
C PRO A 17 -10.61 -10.91 -12.75
N ALA A 18 -11.58 -10.58 -13.59
CA ALA A 18 -12.22 -9.29 -13.57
C ALA A 18 -12.73 -9.11 -12.13
N LEU A 19 -12.10 -8.22 -11.37
CA LEU A 19 -12.53 -7.83 -10.04
C LEU A 19 -13.91 -7.18 -10.20
N ALA A 20 -14.95 -7.97 -9.98
CA ALA A 20 -16.28 -7.46 -9.74
C ALA A 20 -16.17 -6.55 -8.50
N GLN A 21 -16.33 -5.25 -8.69
CA GLN A 21 -16.57 -4.31 -7.62
C GLN A 21 -17.84 -4.76 -6.90
N SER A 22 -17.69 -5.39 -5.75
CA SER A 22 -18.83 -5.65 -4.87
C SER A 22 -19.20 -4.33 -4.22
N GLU A 23 -20.18 -3.64 -4.80
CA GLU A 23 -20.89 -2.56 -4.11
C GLU A 23 -21.68 -3.21 -2.97
N GLN A 24 -21.14 -3.21 -1.78
CA GLN A 24 -21.91 -3.51 -0.57
C GLN A 24 -22.69 -2.26 -0.17
N THR A 25 -23.94 -2.18 -0.59
CA THR A 25 -24.89 -1.16 -0.15
C THR A 25 -25.54 -1.63 1.14
N ALA A 26 -25.06 -1.15 2.27
CA ALA A 26 -25.75 -1.36 3.56
C ALA A 26 -26.81 -0.25 3.73
N GLN A 27 -28.08 -0.61 3.65
CA GLN A 27 -29.18 0.29 4.02
C GLN A 27 -29.40 0.24 5.54
N ASN A 28 -29.03 1.30 6.22
CA ASN A 28 -29.42 1.53 7.60
C ASN A 28 -29.99 2.95 7.69
N GLY A 29 -31.34 3.07 7.84
CA GLY A 29 -31.99 4.31 8.22
C GLY A 29 -31.79 5.51 7.30
N GLY A 30 -31.91 5.35 5.96
CA GLY A 30 -31.86 6.49 5.02
C GLY A 30 -30.46 6.95 4.61
N ILE A 31 -29.38 6.32 5.12
CA ILE A 31 -28.01 6.62 4.73
C ILE A 31 -27.50 5.49 3.82
N THR A 32 -27.08 5.83 2.62
CA THR A 32 -26.40 4.90 1.70
C THR A 32 -24.89 5.09 1.83
N GLU A 33 -24.18 4.05 2.20
CA GLU A 33 -22.71 4.04 2.23
C GLU A 33 -22.17 3.45 0.93
N LYS A 34 -21.37 4.21 0.20
CA LYS A 34 -20.60 3.73 -0.93
C LYS A 34 -19.15 3.53 -0.48
N VAL A 35 -18.69 2.30 -0.52
CA VAL A 35 -17.32 1.93 -0.17
C VAL A 35 -16.51 1.76 -1.46
N GLU A 36 -15.50 2.60 -1.65
CA GLU A 36 -14.56 2.50 -2.76
C GLU A 36 -13.20 2.09 -2.23
N TYR A 37 -12.68 0.95 -2.68
CA TYR A 37 -11.32 0.52 -2.36
C TYR A 37 -10.31 1.19 -3.27
N THR A 38 -9.18 1.61 -2.70
CA THR A 38 -8.10 2.20 -3.49
C THR A 38 -7.38 1.14 -4.32
N ASP A 39 -7.06 1.45 -5.57
CA ASP A 39 -6.20 0.63 -6.43
C ASP A 39 -4.71 0.82 -6.13
N ASP A 40 -4.35 1.77 -5.26
CA ASP A 40 -2.98 2.04 -4.90
C ASP A 40 -2.44 0.92 -3.98
N LYS A 41 -1.50 0.14 -4.51
CA LYS A 41 -0.88 -1.00 -3.83
C LYS A 41 -0.01 -0.63 -2.62
N TYR A 42 0.25 0.66 -2.40
CA TYR A 42 1.00 1.17 -1.24
C TYR A 42 0.10 1.68 -0.13
N LYS A 43 -1.19 1.89 -0.40
CA LYS A 43 -2.15 2.38 0.58
C LYS A 43 -2.90 1.23 1.24
N VAL A 44 -2.63 1.05 2.52
CA VAL A 44 -3.30 0.08 3.39
C VAL A 44 -3.90 0.77 4.61
N GLU A 45 -4.91 0.17 5.23
CA GLU A 45 -5.45 0.65 6.50
C GLU A 45 -4.45 0.40 7.63
N THR A 46 -4.44 1.30 8.63
CA THR A 46 -3.63 1.13 9.83
C THR A 46 -4.21 0.01 10.68
N ASN A 47 -3.37 -0.91 11.10
CA ASN A 47 -3.77 -2.06 11.92
C ASN A 47 -3.76 -1.73 13.41
N HIS A 48 -4.55 -2.49 14.19
CA HIS A 48 -4.56 -2.42 15.64
C HIS A 48 -3.25 -2.93 16.25
N PHE A 49 -2.98 -2.56 17.50
CA PHE A 49 -1.74 -2.93 18.17
C PHE A 49 -1.49 -4.44 18.19
N TRP A 50 -2.51 -5.27 18.37
CA TRP A 50 -2.38 -6.73 18.45
C TRP A 50 -2.34 -7.45 17.10
N ASP A 51 -2.47 -6.73 15.98
CA ASP A 51 -2.41 -7.32 14.65
C ASP A 51 -0.96 -7.49 14.17
N ASN A 52 -0.74 -8.47 13.30
CA ASN A 52 0.54 -8.73 12.60
C ASN A 52 1.72 -9.07 13.52
N TRP A 53 1.44 -9.66 14.68
CA TRP A 53 2.47 -10.28 15.50
C TRP A 53 2.90 -11.62 14.90
N PHE A 54 4.16 -11.97 15.11
CA PHE A 54 4.72 -13.24 14.68
C PHE A 54 5.70 -13.82 15.69
N LEU A 55 5.86 -15.14 15.65
CA LEU A 55 6.86 -15.91 16.37
C LEU A 55 7.70 -16.66 15.37
N THR A 56 9.03 -16.57 15.48
CA THR A 56 9.98 -17.29 14.62
C THR A 56 10.82 -18.23 15.48
N VAL A 57 11.04 -19.45 14.97
CA VAL A 57 12.01 -20.39 15.51
C VAL A 57 12.88 -20.88 14.35
N GLY A 58 14.18 -20.83 14.50
CA GLY A 58 15.14 -21.22 13.48
C GLY A 58 16.40 -21.86 14.07
N ALA A 59 17.07 -22.62 13.25
CA ALA A 59 18.36 -23.22 13.60
C ALA A 59 19.25 -23.32 12.37
N GLY A 60 20.54 -23.35 12.57
CA GLY A 60 21.49 -23.46 11.46
C GLY A 60 22.96 -23.39 11.92
N PRO A 61 23.89 -23.36 10.98
CA PRO A 61 25.30 -23.15 11.26
C PRO A 61 25.62 -21.69 11.55
N GLN A 62 26.62 -21.50 12.38
CA GLN A 62 27.25 -20.22 12.62
C GLN A 62 28.78 -20.38 12.73
N VAL A 63 29.50 -19.31 12.45
CA VAL A 63 30.93 -19.25 12.46
C VAL A 63 31.38 -17.95 13.09
N MET A 64 32.36 -18.06 14.04
CA MET A 64 33.02 -16.92 14.63
C MET A 64 34.29 -16.60 13.85
N PHE A 65 34.69 -15.34 13.85
CA PHE A 65 35.90 -14.79 13.25
C PHE A 65 36.60 -13.95 14.31
N GLY A 66 37.26 -14.63 15.22
CA GLY A 66 38.16 -14.06 16.23
C GLY A 66 39.61 -14.05 15.78
N ASP A 67 40.48 -13.60 16.65
CA ASP A 67 41.90 -13.35 16.36
C ASP A 67 42.66 -14.57 15.88
N HIS A 68 42.46 -15.72 16.52
CA HIS A 68 43.17 -16.95 16.26
C HIS A 68 42.43 -17.95 15.38
N ASP A 69 41.24 -17.61 14.95
CA ASP A 69 40.34 -18.50 14.20
C ASP A 69 40.86 -18.88 12.80
N LYS A 70 41.78 -18.04 12.24
CA LYS A 70 42.40 -18.30 10.93
C LYS A 70 43.35 -19.50 10.95
N GLN A 71 43.81 -19.90 12.12
CA GLN A 71 44.76 -21.00 12.30
C GLN A 71 44.08 -22.37 12.26
N ILE A 72 42.77 -22.43 12.33
CA ILE A 72 42.01 -23.68 12.22
C ILE A 72 41.15 -23.71 10.95
N GLY A 73 40.94 -24.92 10.42
CA GLY A 73 40.12 -25.10 9.23
C GLY A 73 38.68 -24.64 9.43
N PHE A 74 38.11 -24.02 8.41
CA PHE A 74 36.75 -23.44 8.45
C PHE A 74 35.70 -24.39 9.03
N GLY A 75 35.71 -25.67 8.62
CA GLY A 75 34.77 -26.68 9.13
C GLY A 75 34.81 -26.91 10.63
N LYS A 76 35.98 -26.69 11.27
CA LYS A 76 36.17 -26.88 12.71
C LYS A 76 35.55 -25.74 13.53
N ARG A 77 35.36 -24.57 12.91
CA ARG A 77 34.73 -23.40 13.52
C ARG A 77 33.20 -23.42 13.46
N ILE A 78 32.64 -24.27 12.59
CA ILE A 78 31.18 -24.37 12.43
C ILE A 78 30.58 -24.87 13.75
N SER A 79 29.62 -24.12 14.25
CA SER A 79 28.86 -24.41 15.45
C SER A 79 27.34 -24.21 15.21
N PRO A 80 26.50 -24.87 16.00
CA PRO A 80 25.06 -24.71 15.85
C PRO A 80 24.57 -23.38 16.43
N ALA A 81 23.59 -22.78 15.78
CA ALA A 81 22.81 -21.62 16.23
C ALA A 81 21.36 -22.01 16.45
N LEU A 82 20.74 -21.43 17.46
CA LEU A 82 19.30 -21.47 17.72
C LEU A 82 18.80 -20.04 17.76
N ASP A 83 17.75 -19.77 17.01
CA ASP A 83 17.08 -18.46 16.94
C ASP A 83 15.63 -18.61 17.43
N ILE A 84 15.21 -17.76 18.36
CA ILE A 84 13.82 -17.62 18.79
C ILE A 84 13.49 -16.13 18.77
N ALA A 85 12.46 -15.72 18.02
CA ALA A 85 12.12 -14.32 17.90
C ALA A 85 10.62 -14.09 17.97
N VAL A 86 10.22 -13.01 18.61
CA VAL A 86 8.88 -12.46 18.58
C VAL A 86 8.93 -11.07 17.95
N GLY A 87 8.02 -10.78 17.05
CA GLY A 87 8.01 -9.50 16.37
C GLY A 87 6.62 -9.08 15.91
N LYS A 88 6.60 -7.86 15.39
CA LYS A 88 5.39 -7.23 14.87
C LYS A 88 5.71 -6.42 13.62
N TRP A 89 4.88 -6.57 12.62
CA TRP A 89 4.87 -5.66 11.48
C TRP A 89 3.94 -4.49 11.76
N PHE A 90 4.45 -3.25 11.76
CA PHE A 90 3.68 -2.02 11.94
C PHE A 90 3.09 -1.54 10.64
N THR A 91 3.80 -1.76 9.54
CA THR A 91 3.35 -1.52 8.17
C THR A 91 3.74 -2.73 7.32
N PRO A 92 3.24 -2.87 6.08
CA PRO A 92 3.71 -3.93 5.19
C PRO A 92 5.21 -3.91 4.95
N GLY A 93 5.85 -2.74 5.08
CA GLY A 93 7.27 -2.53 4.80
C GLY A 93 8.17 -2.47 6.01
N ILE A 94 7.64 -2.19 7.22
CA ILE A 94 8.45 -1.95 8.43
C ILE A 94 7.93 -2.77 9.59
N GLY A 95 8.84 -3.52 10.22
CA GLY A 95 8.58 -4.32 11.41
C GLY A 95 9.68 -4.19 12.44
N VAL A 96 9.42 -4.73 13.63
CA VAL A 96 10.38 -4.85 14.73
C VAL A 96 10.32 -6.26 15.27
N ARG A 97 11.46 -6.83 15.65
CA ARG A 97 11.50 -8.12 16.37
C ARG A 97 12.47 -8.05 17.55
N LEU A 98 12.12 -8.75 18.60
CA LEU A 98 13.02 -9.13 19.68
C LEU A 98 13.44 -10.57 19.45
N MET A 99 14.74 -10.84 19.54
CA MET A 99 15.31 -12.12 19.21
C MET A 99 16.29 -12.59 20.26
N TYR A 100 16.11 -13.82 20.70
CA TYR A 100 17.14 -14.62 21.35
C TYR A 100 17.87 -15.40 20.28
N ASN A 101 19.20 -15.30 20.30
CA ASN A 101 20.02 -16.21 19.51
C ASN A 101 21.21 -16.70 20.35
N GLY A 102 21.55 -17.97 20.20
CA GLY A 102 22.63 -18.54 21.01
C GLY A 102 22.82 -20.03 20.74
N LEU A 103 23.64 -20.64 21.43
CA LEU A 103 24.01 -22.01 21.78
C LEU A 103 25.51 -22.06 22.10
N SER A 104 26.37 -22.38 21.13
CA SER A 104 27.80 -22.47 21.36
C SER A 104 28.58 -21.92 20.17
N LEU A 105 29.74 -21.36 20.45
CA LEU A 105 30.71 -20.97 19.45
C LEU A 105 31.95 -21.87 19.57
N LYS A 106 32.67 -21.99 18.46
CA LYS A 106 33.92 -22.75 18.36
C LYS A 106 34.92 -21.86 17.65
N GLY A 107 36.17 -21.92 18.13
CA GLY A 107 37.28 -21.17 17.58
C GLY A 107 38.61 -21.76 17.97
N ALA A 108 39.63 -20.95 17.95
CA ALA A 108 40.97 -21.26 18.45
C ALA A 108 41.39 -20.20 19.48
N THR A 109 42.10 -20.62 20.50
CA THR A 109 42.58 -19.78 21.57
C THR A 109 44.01 -20.16 21.92
N ARG A 110 44.73 -19.28 22.62
CA ARG A 110 46.09 -19.61 23.10
C ARG A 110 46.04 -20.75 24.12
N TRP A 111 47.07 -21.52 24.18
CA TRP A 111 47.17 -22.64 25.12
C TRP A 111 46.91 -22.20 26.57
N GLY A 112 45.95 -22.88 27.19
CA GLY A 112 45.58 -22.59 28.57
C GLY A 112 44.78 -21.29 28.76
N ALA A 113 44.41 -20.61 27.69
CA ALA A 113 43.56 -19.43 27.75
C ALA A 113 42.10 -19.76 28.03
N ALA A 114 41.30 -18.73 28.15
CA ALA A 114 39.85 -18.83 28.39
C ALA A 114 39.17 -19.71 27.35
N HIS A 115 38.19 -20.50 27.78
CA HIS A 115 37.40 -21.38 26.91
C HIS A 115 38.16 -22.45 26.13
N SER A 116 39.49 -22.70 26.47
CA SER A 116 40.23 -23.80 25.88
C SER A 116 39.55 -25.14 26.17
N THR A 117 39.50 -26.01 25.16
CA THR A 117 39.02 -27.39 25.31
C THR A 117 40.12 -28.34 25.81
N GLY A 118 41.38 -27.88 25.88
CA GLY A 118 42.55 -28.69 26.13
C GLY A 118 43.01 -29.55 24.95
N GLU A 119 42.29 -29.51 23.81
CA GLU A 119 42.67 -30.17 22.57
C GLU A 119 43.55 -29.24 21.73
N GLN A 120 44.77 -29.65 21.44
CA GLN A 120 45.74 -28.86 20.70
C GLN A 120 45.40 -28.77 19.20
N VAL A 121 45.67 -27.61 18.62
CA VAL A 121 45.50 -27.39 17.17
C VAL A 121 46.72 -28.03 16.45
N PRO A 122 46.50 -28.95 15.50
CA PRO A 122 47.59 -29.60 14.76
C PRO A 122 48.47 -28.57 14.03
N GLY A 123 49.76 -28.73 14.15
CA GLY A 123 50.75 -27.86 13.50
C GLY A 123 51.22 -26.65 14.33
N TRP A 124 50.57 -26.36 15.46
CA TRP A 124 50.91 -25.24 16.34
C TRP A 124 51.54 -25.67 17.68
N GLY A 125 51.71 -26.98 17.88
CA GLY A 125 52.30 -27.55 19.11
C GLY A 125 51.51 -27.15 20.35
N SER A 126 52.22 -26.86 21.46
CA SER A 126 51.59 -26.42 22.71
C SER A 126 51.17 -24.93 22.70
N GLY A 127 51.18 -24.28 21.53
CA GLY A 127 50.89 -22.83 21.46
C GLY A 127 49.44 -22.47 21.29
N MET A 128 48.59 -23.43 20.85
CA MET A 128 47.19 -23.12 20.50
C MET A 128 46.28 -24.32 20.74
N ASP A 129 45.09 -24.03 21.33
CA ASP A 129 44.03 -24.99 21.62
C ASP A 129 42.77 -24.66 20.82
N TYR A 130 41.92 -25.67 20.61
CA TYR A 130 40.54 -25.40 20.21
C TYR A 130 39.78 -24.75 21.36
N SER A 131 38.96 -23.73 21.04
CA SER A 131 38.07 -23.09 21.98
C SER A 131 36.63 -23.48 21.74
N LYS A 132 35.83 -23.54 22.81
CA LYS A 132 34.39 -23.76 22.75
C LYS A 132 33.74 -23.16 23.98
N PHE A 133 32.74 -22.33 23.75
CA PHE A 133 31.95 -21.72 24.82
C PHE A 133 30.47 -21.58 24.43
N LYS A 134 29.63 -21.48 25.43
CA LYS A 134 28.19 -21.23 25.25
C LYS A 134 27.90 -19.75 25.47
N TYR A 135 26.97 -19.25 24.70
CA TYR A 135 26.56 -17.85 24.76
C TYR A 135 25.07 -17.69 24.53
N TYR A 136 24.55 -16.53 24.89
CA TYR A 136 23.28 -16.01 24.44
C TYR A 136 23.46 -14.57 23.96
N ASN A 137 22.58 -14.17 23.04
CA ASN A 137 22.48 -12.80 22.55
C ASN A 137 20.99 -12.42 22.49
N LEU A 138 20.62 -11.41 23.26
CA LEU A 138 19.29 -10.81 23.23
C LEU A 138 19.38 -9.52 22.43
N ARG A 139 18.56 -9.41 21.38
CA ARG A 139 18.67 -8.31 20.44
C ARG A 139 17.33 -7.80 19.95
N ALA A 140 17.29 -6.54 19.55
CA ALA A 140 16.18 -5.90 18.89
C ALA A 140 16.57 -5.50 17.47
N ASP A 141 15.77 -5.91 16.48
CA ASP A 141 15.99 -5.62 15.07
C ASP A 141 14.86 -4.79 14.50
N VAL A 142 15.18 -3.87 13.62
CA VAL A 142 14.23 -3.20 12.71
C VAL A 142 14.30 -3.91 11.36
N LEU A 143 13.15 -4.36 10.87
CA LEU A 143 13.02 -5.09 9.61
C LEU A 143 12.42 -4.18 8.54
N PHE A 144 13.01 -4.24 7.35
CA PHE A 144 12.56 -3.54 6.15
C PHE A 144 12.20 -4.57 5.08
N ASN A 145 10.91 -4.80 4.85
CA ASN A 145 10.44 -5.70 3.79
C ASN A 145 10.61 -5.04 2.42
N LEU A 146 11.71 -5.32 1.75
CA LEU A 146 12.06 -4.73 0.47
C LEU A 146 11.04 -5.10 -0.62
N SER A 147 10.50 -6.33 -0.57
CA SER A 147 9.48 -6.77 -1.52
C SER A 147 8.23 -5.91 -1.45
N ASN A 148 7.78 -5.53 -0.25
CA ASN A 148 6.62 -4.68 -0.08
C ASN A 148 6.92 -3.19 -0.30
N LEU A 149 8.12 -2.73 0.07
CA LEU A 149 8.55 -1.34 -0.12
C LEU A 149 8.69 -0.98 -1.60
N PHE A 150 9.26 -1.87 -2.43
CA PHE A 150 9.50 -1.58 -3.84
C PHE A 150 8.39 -2.08 -4.77
N CYS A 151 7.73 -3.20 -4.43
CA CYS A 151 6.71 -3.80 -5.30
C CYS A 151 5.27 -3.61 -4.79
N GLY A 152 5.08 -2.89 -3.67
CA GLY A 152 3.79 -2.72 -3.01
C GLY A 152 3.31 -3.97 -2.29
N TYR A 153 2.32 -3.81 -1.41
CA TYR A 153 1.77 -4.91 -0.64
C TYR A 153 0.91 -5.85 -1.51
N ARG A 154 1.12 -7.16 -1.32
CA ARG A 154 0.28 -8.23 -1.88
C ARG A 154 0.12 -9.32 -0.83
N GLU A 155 -1.11 -9.61 -0.43
CA GLU A 155 -1.42 -10.62 0.57
C GLU A 155 -0.91 -12.01 0.18
N ASN A 156 -1.05 -12.39 -1.09
CA ASN A 156 -0.69 -13.71 -1.62
C ASN A 156 0.75 -13.81 -2.16
N ARG A 157 1.65 -12.92 -1.73
CA ARG A 157 3.04 -12.99 -2.15
C ARG A 157 3.72 -14.22 -1.55
N ILE A 158 4.29 -15.07 -2.40
CA ILE A 158 4.95 -16.32 -1.99
C ILE A 158 6.32 -16.02 -1.35
N TRP A 159 7.10 -15.10 -1.91
CA TRP A 159 8.44 -14.76 -1.45
C TRP A 159 8.52 -13.29 -1.04
N ASN A 160 8.99 -13.09 0.19
CA ASN A 160 9.30 -11.77 0.74
C ASN A 160 10.78 -11.72 1.13
N SER A 161 11.46 -10.69 0.68
CA SER A 161 12.84 -10.39 1.01
C SER A 161 12.88 -9.18 1.93
N SER A 162 13.51 -9.32 3.08
CA SER A 162 13.66 -8.27 4.08
C SER A 162 15.11 -8.09 4.48
N PHE A 163 15.56 -6.86 4.52
CA PHE A 163 16.81 -6.49 5.19
C PHE A 163 16.49 -6.07 6.62
N TYR A 164 17.43 -6.29 7.54
CA TYR A 164 17.29 -5.79 8.89
C TYR A 164 18.62 -5.37 9.49
N ALA A 165 18.54 -4.50 10.48
CA ALA A 165 19.66 -4.14 11.33
C ALA A 165 19.18 -4.05 12.78
N GLY A 166 20.04 -4.33 13.71
CA GLY A 166 19.69 -4.34 15.12
C GLY A 166 20.86 -4.28 16.06
N VAL A 167 20.53 -4.05 17.31
CA VAL A 167 21.48 -4.03 18.42
C VAL A 167 21.06 -5.07 19.46
N GLY A 168 22.05 -5.64 20.17
CA GLY A 168 21.79 -6.64 21.18
C GLY A 168 22.84 -6.62 22.27
N TYR A 169 22.67 -7.53 23.22
CA TYR A 169 23.60 -7.79 24.29
C TYR A 169 23.94 -9.29 24.29
N MET A 170 25.18 -9.59 23.99
CA MET A 170 25.73 -10.95 23.98
C MET A 170 26.47 -11.23 25.29
N ARG A 171 26.31 -12.43 25.84
CA ARG A 171 27.04 -12.85 27.03
C ARG A 171 27.37 -14.34 26.99
N THR A 172 28.55 -14.67 27.46
CA THR A 172 29.00 -16.06 27.67
C THR A 172 28.41 -16.63 28.96
N TRP A 173 28.07 -17.94 28.94
CA TRP A 173 27.54 -18.64 30.11
C TRP A 173 28.63 -19.20 31.02
N GLU A 174 29.77 -19.53 30.43
CA GLU A 174 30.87 -20.24 31.11
C GLU A 174 31.92 -19.23 31.54
N ALA A 175 32.58 -19.49 32.67
CA ALA A 175 33.64 -18.63 33.17
C ALA A 175 34.93 -18.78 32.34
N PRO A 176 35.65 -17.69 32.07
CA PRO A 176 35.34 -16.32 32.45
C PRO A 176 34.16 -15.77 31.65
N THR A 177 33.18 -15.20 32.34
CA THR A 177 32.00 -14.59 31.68
C THR A 177 32.34 -13.24 31.13
N ALA A 178 32.18 -13.07 29.83
CA ALA A 178 32.25 -11.78 29.15
C ALA A 178 30.85 -11.41 28.61
N GLY A 179 30.61 -10.13 28.42
CA GLY A 179 29.37 -9.70 27.81
C GLY A 179 29.46 -8.27 27.28
N ASP A 180 28.98 -8.05 26.08
CA ASP A 180 29.01 -6.75 25.44
C ASP A 180 27.89 -6.54 24.43
N ILE A 181 27.82 -5.30 23.94
CA ILE A 181 26.85 -4.89 22.93
C ILE A 181 27.23 -5.50 21.59
N THR A 182 26.24 -6.06 20.90
CA THR A 182 26.35 -6.55 19.53
C THR A 182 25.63 -5.64 18.57
N MET A 183 26.22 -5.44 17.40
CA MET A 183 25.56 -4.86 16.24
C MET A 183 25.38 -5.93 15.19
N SER A 184 24.21 -6.02 14.60
CA SER A 184 23.88 -7.05 13.62
C SER A 184 23.17 -6.47 12.42
N ALA A 185 23.45 -7.02 11.25
CA ALA A 185 22.70 -6.79 10.05
C ALA A 185 22.45 -8.13 9.34
N GLY A 186 21.34 -8.24 8.63
CA GLY A 186 21.04 -9.49 7.98
C GLY A 186 19.97 -9.39 6.90
N TRP A 187 19.80 -10.52 6.24
CA TRP A 187 18.90 -10.69 5.13
C TRP A 187 17.99 -11.87 5.38
N LEU A 188 16.70 -11.56 5.63
CA LEU A 188 15.65 -12.53 5.89
C LEU A 188 14.85 -12.77 4.61
N ASN A 189 14.87 -14.00 4.11
CA ASN A 189 14.01 -14.45 3.03
C ASN A 189 12.90 -15.32 3.59
N SER A 190 11.65 -14.93 3.38
CA SER A 190 10.47 -15.63 3.87
C SER A 190 9.67 -16.19 2.71
N PHE A 191 9.33 -17.48 2.78
CA PHE A 191 8.54 -18.20 1.79
C PHE A 191 7.22 -18.63 2.42
N ARG A 192 6.11 -18.12 1.90
CA ARG A 192 4.78 -18.41 2.41
C ARG A 192 4.42 -19.88 2.16
N LEU A 193 4.18 -20.63 3.20
CA LEU A 193 3.66 -21.99 3.15
C LEU A 193 2.12 -21.99 3.21
N CYS A 194 1.57 -21.17 4.11
CA CYS A 194 0.14 -20.91 4.22
C CYS A 194 -0.07 -19.51 4.85
N ASP A 195 -1.31 -19.13 5.11
CA ASP A 195 -1.62 -17.81 5.68
C ASP A 195 -0.96 -17.58 7.04
N ALA A 196 -0.81 -18.64 7.83
CA ALA A 196 -0.29 -18.56 9.18
C ALA A 196 1.20 -18.86 9.28
N LEU A 197 1.81 -19.49 8.28
CA LEU A 197 3.15 -20.06 8.40
C LEU A 197 4.02 -19.71 7.19
N ASP A 198 5.21 -19.18 7.47
CA ASP A 198 6.27 -18.97 6.49
C ASP A 198 7.50 -19.81 6.86
N ALA A 199 8.17 -20.37 5.84
CA ALA A 199 9.53 -20.88 5.97
C ALA A 199 10.51 -19.73 5.76
N ASN A 200 11.61 -19.71 6.51
CA ASN A 200 12.60 -18.63 6.46
C ASN A 200 14.01 -19.14 6.21
N ILE A 201 14.79 -18.30 5.53
CA ILE A 201 16.25 -18.37 5.48
C ILE A 201 16.75 -17.02 5.99
N ASP A 202 17.51 -17.02 7.07
CA ASP A 202 18.07 -15.82 7.70
C ASP A 202 19.60 -15.88 7.60
N LEU A 203 20.19 -14.94 6.87
CA LEU A 203 21.65 -14.74 6.77
C LEU A 203 22.01 -13.50 7.58
N ARG A 204 22.90 -13.65 8.56
CA ARG A 204 23.22 -12.61 9.52
C ARG A 204 24.70 -12.47 9.74
N ALA A 205 25.16 -11.24 9.73
CA ALA A 205 26.47 -10.83 10.22
C ALA A 205 26.28 -10.03 11.51
N SER A 206 27.11 -10.32 12.50
CA SER A 206 27.14 -9.60 13.77
C SER A 206 28.56 -9.23 14.13
N MET A 207 28.71 -8.11 14.82
CA MET A 207 29.97 -7.64 15.39
C MET A 207 29.79 -7.54 16.90
N VAL A 208 30.77 -7.95 17.65
CA VAL A 208 30.83 -7.89 19.11
C VAL A 208 32.22 -7.45 19.52
N ASP A 209 32.37 -6.99 20.75
CA ASP A 209 33.69 -6.65 21.31
C ASP A 209 34.61 -7.88 21.34
N ASP A 210 35.90 -7.66 21.09
CA ASP A 210 36.96 -8.66 21.02
C ASP A 210 37.08 -9.52 22.29
N ALA A 211 36.77 -8.95 23.45
CA ALA A 211 36.89 -9.67 24.72
C ALA A 211 35.84 -10.79 24.93
N ILE A 212 34.95 -11.03 23.99
CA ILE A 212 33.83 -11.98 24.16
C ILE A 212 34.29 -13.44 24.18
N ASP A 213 35.35 -13.77 23.48
CA ASP A 213 35.95 -15.11 23.45
C ASP A 213 36.95 -15.37 24.60
N GLY A 214 37.23 -14.32 25.41
CA GLY A 214 38.13 -14.35 26.56
C GLY A 214 39.57 -14.00 26.22
N GLU A 215 39.86 -13.59 25.01
CA GLU A 215 41.15 -13.03 24.58
C GLU A 215 40.98 -11.58 24.13
N ILE A 216 42.05 -10.80 24.21
CA ILE A 216 42.11 -9.43 23.67
C ILE A 216 43.27 -9.40 22.70
N GLY A 217 42.96 -9.23 21.43
CA GLY A 217 43.93 -9.25 20.35
C GLY A 217 44.23 -7.88 19.73
N GLU A 218 44.60 -7.90 18.46
CA GLU A 218 44.87 -6.68 17.69
C GLU A 218 43.61 -6.03 17.15
N SER A 219 42.53 -6.81 16.94
CA SER A 219 41.22 -6.37 16.48
C SER A 219 40.42 -5.81 17.64
N LYS A 220 39.58 -4.81 17.37
CA LYS A 220 38.65 -4.29 18.39
C LYS A 220 37.34 -5.03 18.42
N PHE A 221 37.04 -5.81 17.41
CA PHE A 221 35.77 -6.49 17.24
C PHE A 221 35.95 -7.87 16.63
N ASP A 222 35.21 -8.81 17.17
CA ASP A 222 34.99 -10.12 16.60
C ASP A 222 33.78 -10.14 15.66
N GLY A 223 33.86 -10.94 14.61
CA GLY A 223 32.80 -11.16 13.66
C GLY A 223 32.08 -12.48 13.93
N LEU A 224 30.78 -12.47 13.79
CA LEU A 224 29.95 -13.67 13.81
C LEU A 224 29.08 -13.72 12.57
N PHE A 225 29.12 -14.79 11.80
CA PHE A 225 28.22 -15.04 10.68
C PHE A 225 27.36 -16.27 10.97
N SER A 226 26.04 -16.14 10.72
CA SER A 226 25.10 -17.23 10.86
C SER A 226 24.19 -17.35 9.65
N ALA A 227 23.83 -18.60 9.31
CA ALA A 227 22.87 -18.93 8.28
C ALA A 227 21.86 -19.91 8.88
N THR A 228 20.64 -19.44 9.15
CA THR A 228 19.63 -20.26 9.81
C THR A 228 18.42 -20.48 8.89
N VAL A 229 17.82 -21.64 9.03
CA VAL A 229 16.51 -21.96 8.44
C VAL A 229 15.49 -22.10 9.57
N GLY A 230 14.28 -21.64 9.34
CA GLY A 230 13.28 -21.62 10.40
C GLY A 230 11.85 -21.51 9.88
N LEU A 231 10.95 -21.44 10.83
CA LEU A 231 9.54 -21.25 10.60
C LEU A 231 9.07 -20.01 11.36
N THR A 232 8.23 -19.22 10.71
CA THR A 232 7.54 -18.08 11.32
C THR A 232 6.05 -18.34 11.36
N TYR A 233 5.48 -18.36 12.56
CA TYR A 233 4.04 -18.39 12.78
C TYR A 233 3.51 -16.95 12.92
N LYS A 234 2.51 -16.60 12.11
CA LYS A 234 1.83 -15.31 12.11
C LYS A 234 0.52 -15.45 12.87
N PHE A 235 0.38 -14.70 13.97
CA PHE A 235 -0.85 -14.71 14.76
C PHE A 235 -2.03 -14.06 14.01
N LYS A 236 -3.28 -14.35 14.40
CA LYS A 236 -4.46 -13.60 13.98
C LYS A 236 -4.44 -12.21 14.68
N ARG A 237 -4.86 -11.16 14.09
CA ARG A 237 -5.15 -10.86 12.70
C ARG A 237 -3.85 -10.62 11.94
N ARG A 238 -3.80 -11.07 10.71
CA ARG A 238 -2.62 -11.01 9.83
C ARG A 238 -2.98 -10.35 8.51
N GLY A 239 -2.01 -9.66 7.93
CA GLY A 239 -2.18 -8.90 6.69
C GLY A 239 -2.73 -7.50 6.92
N TRP A 240 -2.99 -6.79 5.84
CA TRP A 240 -3.51 -5.43 5.81
C TRP A 240 -4.63 -5.33 4.81
N ASP A 241 -5.73 -4.70 5.23
CA ASP A 241 -6.81 -4.35 4.34
C ASP A 241 -6.40 -3.17 3.44
N ARG A 242 -6.94 -3.14 2.23
CA ARG A 242 -6.74 -1.99 1.35
C ARG A 242 -7.47 -0.78 1.92
N SER A 243 -6.83 0.38 1.80
CA SER A 243 -7.48 1.63 2.18
C SER A 243 -8.78 1.81 1.40
N LYS A 244 -9.85 2.12 2.10
CA LYS A 244 -11.18 2.36 1.54
C LYS A 244 -11.64 3.77 1.83
N THR A 245 -12.33 4.35 0.88
CA THR A 245 -13.07 5.60 1.06
C THR A 245 -14.53 5.25 1.25
N VAL A 246 -15.08 5.58 2.41
CA VAL A 246 -16.51 5.43 2.69
C VAL A 246 -17.19 6.78 2.45
N THR A 247 -17.99 6.87 1.39
CA THR A 247 -18.79 8.04 1.11
C THR A 247 -20.22 7.78 1.59
N ARG A 248 -20.67 8.58 2.54
CA ARG A 248 -22.03 8.50 3.08
C ARG A 248 -22.92 9.49 2.37
N TYR A 249 -24.01 9.02 1.82
CA TYR A 249 -25.05 9.84 1.19
C TYR A 249 -26.33 9.78 2.02
N ASP A 250 -26.85 10.93 2.41
CA ASP A 250 -28.18 11.02 3.00
C ASP A 250 -29.23 10.96 1.87
N GLN A 251 -29.90 9.81 1.77
CA GLN A 251 -30.95 9.61 0.77
C GLN A 251 -32.21 10.44 1.05
N THR A 252 -32.43 10.86 2.29
CA THR A 252 -33.57 11.68 2.66
C THR A 252 -33.50 13.04 1.98
N GLU A 253 -32.32 13.65 1.95
CA GLU A 253 -32.06 14.92 1.29
C GLU A 253 -32.13 14.80 -0.24
N ALA A 254 -31.58 13.71 -0.78
CA ALA A 254 -31.66 13.40 -2.22
C ALA A 254 -33.11 13.11 -2.69
N ASN A 255 -33.90 12.42 -1.88
CA ASN A 255 -35.30 12.14 -2.17
C ASN A 255 -36.14 13.42 -2.04
N ALA A 256 -35.93 14.25 -1.01
CA ALA A 256 -36.59 15.53 -0.87
C ALA A 256 -36.29 16.48 -2.06
N MET A 257 -35.08 16.42 -2.58
CA MET A 257 -34.66 17.18 -3.76
C MET A 257 -35.30 16.64 -5.05
N ARG A 258 -35.45 15.32 -5.17
CA ARG A 258 -36.19 14.67 -6.27
C ARG A 258 -37.69 15.01 -6.25
N ASP A 259 -38.29 14.98 -5.06
CA ASP A 259 -39.69 15.32 -4.89
C ASP A 259 -39.95 16.80 -5.26
N ARG A 260 -39.05 17.69 -4.83
CA ARG A 260 -39.10 19.11 -5.24
C ARG A 260 -38.94 19.32 -6.75
N LEU A 261 -38.06 18.52 -7.36
CA LEU A 261 -37.83 18.56 -8.81
C LEU A 261 -39.04 18.02 -9.58
N ASN A 262 -39.72 17.01 -9.05
CA ASN A 262 -40.98 16.49 -9.59
C ASN A 262 -42.12 17.49 -9.43
N GLU A 263 -42.23 18.16 -8.29
CA GLU A 263 -43.21 19.24 -8.08
C GLU A 263 -42.96 20.41 -9.04
N MET A 264 -41.70 20.84 -9.20
CA MET A 264 -41.37 21.89 -10.19
C MET A 264 -41.67 21.46 -11.63
N ASN A 265 -41.42 20.21 -11.99
CA ASN A 265 -41.72 19.69 -13.32
C ASN A 265 -43.22 19.61 -13.57
N GLN A 266 -44.04 19.26 -12.56
CA GLN A 266 -45.47 19.27 -12.63
C GLN A 266 -46.02 20.71 -12.77
N GLU A 267 -45.43 21.67 -12.06
CA GLU A 267 -45.80 23.08 -12.16
C GLU A 267 -45.46 23.67 -13.54
N VAL A 268 -44.27 23.31 -14.08
CA VAL A 268 -43.86 23.69 -15.44
C VAL A 268 -44.81 23.06 -16.48
N ALA A 269 -45.26 21.83 -16.29
CA ALA A 269 -46.25 21.19 -17.17
C ALA A 269 -47.59 21.89 -17.11
N ARG A 270 -48.09 22.25 -15.90
CA ARG A 270 -49.31 23.03 -15.68
C ARG A 270 -49.25 24.43 -16.31
N LEU A 271 -48.11 25.12 -16.11
CA LEU A 271 -47.91 26.45 -16.71
C LEU A 271 -47.85 26.40 -18.23
N LYS A 272 -47.24 25.32 -18.80
CA LYS A 272 -47.24 25.09 -20.26
C LYS A 272 -48.63 24.81 -20.80
N GLU A 273 -49.44 24.05 -20.08
CA GLU A 273 -50.84 23.75 -20.47
C GLU A 273 -51.71 25.01 -20.35
N ALA A 274 -51.54 25.78 -19.28
CA ALA A 274 -52.22 27.09 -19.12
C ALA A 274 -51.79 28.09 -20.20
N LEU A 275 -50.50 28.10 -20.58
CA LEU A 275 -49.99 28.94 -21.65
C LEU A 275 -50.57 28.53 -23.01
N SER A 276 -50.63 27.21 -23.31
CA SER A 276 -51.20 26.69 -24.56
C SER A 276 -52.70 26.97 -24.70
N THR A 277 -53.43 27.01 -23.58
CA THR A 277 -54.83 27.40 -23.54
C THR A 277 -55.01 28.90 -23.69
N ALA A 278 -54.07 29.72 -23.22
CA ALA A 278 -54.11 31.20 -23.40
C ALA A 278 -53.64 31.67 -24.79
N GLU A 279 -52.80 30.88 -25.48
CA GLU A 279 -52.29 31.18 -26.83
C GLU A 279 -53.27 30.97 -27.97
N GLY A 280 -54.49 30.51 -27.66
CA GLY A 280 -55.56 30.45 -28.67
C GLY A 280 -55.99 31.81 -29.19
N GLN A 281 -55.50 32.94 -28.65
CA GLN A 281 -55.91 34.28 -29.02
C GLN A 281 -54.83 35.31 -29.39
N GLN A 282 -53.51 35.02 -29.29
CA GLN A 282 -52.52 35.96 -29.83
C GLN A 282 -51.21 35.27 -30.20
N LYS A 283 -50.90 35.19 -31.47
CA LYS A 283 -49.70 34.76 -32.05
C LYS A 283 -48.57 35.79 -31.77
N GLN A 284 -47.81 35.62 -30.74
CA GLN A 284 -46.54 36.31 -30.57
C GLN A 284 -45.49 35.31 -30.10
N GLU A 285 -44.53 35.07 -30.95
CA GLU A 285 -43.42 34.15 -30.77
C GLU A 285 -42.55 34.65 -29.62
N VAL A 286 -42.81 34.17 -28.40
CA VAL A 286 -41.88 34.35 -27.26
C VAL A 286 -41.04 33.13 -27.16
N ILE A 287 -39.79 33.21 -27.64
CA ILE A 287 -38.78 32.18 -27.44
C ILE A 287 -38.36 32.19 -25.97
N ASN A 288 -38.99 31.33 -25.17
CA ASN A 288 -38.55 31.11 -23.78
C ASN A 288 -37.28 30.31 -23.75
N LYS A 289 -36.12 31.00 -23.64
CA LYS A 289 -34.84 30.43 -23.33
C LYS A 289 -34.77 30.08 -21.84
N VAL A 290 -35.27 28.93 -21.44
CA VAL A 290 -34.95 28.38 -20.12
C VAL A 290 -33.77 27.43 -20.29
N ILE A 291 -32.59 27.92 -19.98
CA ILE A 291 -31.41 27.07 -19.96
C ILE A 291 -30.99 26.90 -18.53
N ALA A 292 -31.33 25.73 -17.97
CA ALA A 292 -30.82 25.30 -16.69
C ALA A 292 -29.31 25.21 -16.74
N ALA A 293 -28.62 25.77 -15.76
CA ALA A 293 -27.20 25.54 -15.61
C ALA A 293 -26.95 24.05 -15.41
N ASN A 294 -26.06 23.45 -16.22
CA ASN A 294 -25.63 22.07 -16.05
C ASN A 294 -24.34 22.03 -15.25
N LEU A 295 -24.25 21.13 -14.26
CA LEU A 295 -23.11 20.98 -13.35
C LEU A 295 -22.59 19.55 -13.43
N ILE A 296 -21.32 19.40 -13.78
CA ILE A 296 -20.60 18.11 -13.84
C ILE A 296 -19.52 18.09 -12.77
N VAL A 297 -19.57 17.11 -11.87
CA VAL A 297 -18.61 16.93 -10.77
C VAL A 297 -17.49 15.99 -11.20
N PHE A 298 -16.24 16.29 -10.80
CA PHE A 298 -15.07 15.47 -11.07
C PHE A 298 -14.44 14.95 -9.79
N PRO A 299 -13.99 13.68 -9.76
CA PRO A 299 -13.18 13.17 -8.66
C PRO A 299 -11.86 13.95 -8.53
N ILE A 300 -11.26 13.88 -7.34
CA ILE A 300 -9.99 14.55 -7.05
C ILE A 300 -8.90 14.10 -8.04
N GLY A 301 -8.17 15.07 -8.61
CA GLY A 301 -7.09 14.81 -9.56
C GLY A 301 -7.53 14.20 -10.90
N LYS A 302 -8.83 14.02 -11.16
CA LYS A 302 -9.34 13.45 -12.42
C LYS A 302 -9.94 14.51 -13.33
N THR A 303 -9.82 14.26 -14.64
CA THR A 303 -10.36 15.08 -15.73
C THR A 303 -11.23 14.24 -16.69
N THR A 304 -11.33 12.92 -16.42
CA THR A 304 -12.14 11.99 -17.20
C THR A 304 -13.61 12.05 -16.80
N LEU A 305 -14.51 12.04 -17.79
CA LEU A 305 -15.95 12.04 -17.59
C LEU A 305 -16.45 10.64 -17.22
N SER A 306 -17.28 10.57 -16.18
CA SER A 306 -17.99 9.33 -15.81
C SER A 306 -19.13 9.02 -16.81
N LYS A 307 -19.71 7.83 -16.73
CA LYS A 307 -20.88 7.45 -17.56
C LYS A 307 -22.10 8.33 -17.26
N GLU A 308 -22.31 8.66 -15.99
CA GLU A 308 -23.38 9.55 -15.52
C GLU A 308 -23.18 10.99 -16.03
N ALA A 309 -21.92 11.47 -16.01
CA ALA A 309 -21.57 12.77 -16.56
C ALA A 309 -21.86 12.83 -18.06
N ARG A 310 -21.55 11.77 -18.82
CA ARG A 310 -21.84 11.68 -20.26
C ARG A 310 -23.33 11.66 -20.54
N ALA A 311 -24.13 10.93 -19.75
CA ALA A 311 -25.58 10.93 -19.87
C ALA A 311 -26.16 12.33 -19.64
N ASN A 312 -25.69 13.07 -18.62
CA ASN A 312 -26.11 14.45 -18.38
C ASN A 312 -25.66 15.39 -19.50
N LEU A 313 -24.49 15.19 -20.09
CA LEU A 313 -24.01 15.96 -21.22
C LEU A 313 -24.81 15.67 -22.52
N GLN A 314 -25.29 14.44 -22.70
CA GLN A 314 -26.19 14.11 -23.81
C GLN A 314 -27.47 14.92 -23.72
N LEU A 315 -28.15 14.96 -22.55
CA LEU A 315 -29.33 15.76 -22.33
C LEU A 315 -29.09 17.26 -22.56
N LEU A 316 -27.94 17.75 -22.08
CA LEU A 316 -27.51 19.12 -22.33
C LEU A 316 -27.30 19.40 -23.83
N ALA A 317 -26.68 18.48 -24.56
CA ALA A 317 -26.45 18.61 -25.99
C ALA A 317 -27.77 18.65 -26.77
N GLU A 318 -28.77 17.86 -26.39
CA GLU A 318 -30.10 17.90 -26.96
C GLU A 318 -30.78 19.27 -26.70
N ALA A 319 -30.66 19.79 -25.47
CA ALA A 319 -31.17 21.10 -25.12
C ALA A 319 -30.48 22.25 -25.90
N ILE A 320 -29.13 22.17 -26.07
CA ILE A 320 -28.39 23.15 -26.86
C ILE A 320 -28.82 23.13 -28.31
N LYS A 321 -29.00 21.95 -28.91
CA LYS A 321 -29.44 21.79 -30.30
C LYS A 321 -30.87 22.30 -30.52
N ALA A 322 -31.74 22.08 -29.51
CA ALA A 322 -33.11 22.58 -29.56
C ALA A 322 -33.20 24.12 -29.37
N GLY A 323 -32.24 24.73 -28.71
CA GLY A 323 -32.20 26.15 -28.38
C GLY A 323 -31.81 27.10 -29.53
N GLY A 324 -31.54 26.56 -30.74
CA GLY A 324 -31.19 27.34 -31.92
C GLY A 324 -29.74 27.75 -32.02
N SER A 325 -29.24 28.06 -33.23
CA SER A 325 -27.84 28.26 -33.57
C SER A 325 -27.21 29.55 -33.01
N ASN A 326 -27.96 30.50 -32.54
CA ASN A 326 -27.48 31.83 -32.13
C ASN A 326 -27.11 31.97 -30.64
N THR A 327 -27.29 30.91 -29.85
CA THR A 327 -27.03 30.96 -28.42
C THR A 327 -25.63 30.41 -28.13
N VAL A 328 -24.81 31.19 -27.41
CA VAL A 328 -23.49 30.77 -26.96
C VAL A 328 -23.57 30.30 -25.52
N TYR A 329 -22.99 29.13 -25.26
CA TYR A 329 -22.94 28.52 -23.95
C TYR A 329 -21.50 28.60 -23.40
N THR A 330 -21.36 29.10 -22.18
CA THR A 330 -20.07 29.20 -21.53
C THR A 330 -19.88 27.96 -20.63
N ILE A 331 -18.80 27.20 -20.89
CA ILE A 331 -18.38 26.04 -20.14
C ILE A 331 -17.25 26.49 -19.22
N THR A 332 -17.51 26.62 -17.93
CA THR A 332 -16.53 27.11 -16.97
C THR A 332 -16.06 25.98 -16.05
N GLY A 333 -14.76 25.71 -16.08
CA GLY A 333 -14.12 24.72 -15.21
C GLY A 333 -13.60 25.33 -13.91
N TYR A 334 -13.75 24.57 -12.83
CA TYR A 334 -13.31 24.93 -11.48
C TYR A 334 -12.52 23.79 -10.84
N ALA A 335 -11.64 24.14 -9.91
CA ALA A 335 -10.93 23.21 -9.05
C ALA A 335 -11.07 23.62 -7.58
N ASP A 336 -10.97 22.68 -6.67
CA ASP A 336 -10.97 22.94 -5.24
C ASP A 336 -9.65 23.58 -4.81
N LYS A 337 -9.69 24.75 -4.17
CA LYS A 337 -8.53 25.48 -3.68
C LYS A 337 -7.84 24.78 -2.51
N GLY A 338 -8.57 23.99 -1.73
CA GLY A 338 -8.07 23.28 -0.56
C GLY A 338 -7.15 22.10 -0.91
N THR A 339 -7.11 21.67 -2.20
CA THR A 339 -6.31 20.54 -2.63
C THR A 339 -5.46 20.90 -3.86
N GLY A 340 -4.15 20.60 -3.78
CA GLY A 340 -3.20 20.85 -4.87
C GLY A 340 -2.63 22.29 -4.89
N SER A 341 -1.64 22.51 -5.75
CA SER A 341 -1.04 23.84 -5.95
C SER A 341 -1.89 24.69 -6.90
N GLN A 342 -1.73 26.02 -6.87
CA GLN A 342 -2.40 26.93 -7.79
C GLN A 342 -2.22 26.50 -9.25
N LYS A 343 -0.98 26.18 -9.66
CA LYS A 343 -0.66 25.71 -11.00
C LYS A 343 -1.38 24.40 -11.36
N THR A 344 -1.50 23.50 -10.40
CA THR A 344 -2.24 22.22 -10.58
C THR A 344 -3.73 22.48 -10.75
N ASN A 345 -4.31 23.40 -9.97
CA ASN A 345 -5.72 23.72 -10.01
C ASN A 345 -6.10 24.47 -11.28
N GLU A 346 -5.24 25.34 -11.78
CA GLU A 346 -5.41 25.99 -13.09
C GLU A 346 -5.43 24.95 -14.21
N ARG A 347 -4.48 24.03 -14.23
CA ARG A 347 -4.41 22.96 -15.22
C ARG A 347 -5.66 22.06 -15.14
N LEU A 348 -6.04 21.59 -13.95
CA LEU A 348 -7.18 20.70 -13.77
C LEU A 348 -8.51 21.37 -14.18
N SER A 349 -8.70 22.64 -13.82
CA SER A 349 -9.93 23.37 -14.20
C SER A 349 -10.04 23.54 -15.72
N LYS A 350 -8.92 23.81 -16.39
CA LYS A 350 -8.83 23.91 -17.85
C LYS A 350 -9.14 22.58 -18.51
N GLU A 351 -8.40 21.52 -18.15
CA GLU A 351 -8.56 20.18 -18.74
C GLU A 351 -9.97 19.62 -18.53
N ARG A 352 -10.64 19.89 -17.41
CA ARG A 352 -12.03 19.51 -17.15
C ARG A 352 -12.99 20.23 -18.08
N ALA A 353 -12.83 21.53 -18.25
CA ALA A 353 -13.69 22.32 -19.14
C ALA A 353 -13.50 21.88 -20.60
N GLU A 354 -12.27 21.61 -21.01
CA GLU A 354 -11.95 21.06 -22.34
C GLU A 354 -12.57 19.67 -22.53
N ALA A 355 -12.48 18.77 -21.54
CA ALA A 355 -13.07 17.42 -21.62
C ALA A 355 -14.62 17.48 -21.79
N VAL A 356 -15.30 18.42 -21.15
CA VAL A 356 -16.75 18.63 -21.33
C VAL A 356 -17.04 19.19 -22.73
N CYS A 357 -16.25 20.16 -23.19
CA CYS A 357 -16.40 20.74 -24.53
C CYS A 357 -16.19 19.68 -25.62
N ASP A 358 -15.12 18.89 -25.51
CA ASP A 358 -14.77 17.84 -26.46
C ASP A 358 -15.86 16.75 -26.52
N CYS A 359 -16.42 16.36 -25.37
CA CYS A 359 -17.54 15.43 -25.30
C CYS A 359 -18.77 15.98 -26.03
N LEU A 360 -19.14 17.25 -25.77
CA LEU A 360 -20.28 17.89 -26.44
C LEU A 360 -20.09 17.98 -27.95
N VAL A 361 -18.89 18.30 -28.41
CA VAL A 361 -18.58 18.43 -29.84
C VAL A 361 -18.42 17.06 -30.52
N ASN A 362 -17.54 16.21 -29.99
CA ASN A 362 -17.11 14.99 -30.70
C ASN A 362 -18.07 13.82 -30.50
N GLU A 363 -18.70 13.69 -29.32
CA GLU A 363 -19.62 12.58 -29.05
C GLU A 363 -21.06 12.97 -29.35
N PHE A 364 -21.48 14.20 -29.01
CA PHE A 364 -22.88 14.62 -29.14
C PHE A 364 -23.14 15.63 -30.27
N GLY A 365 -22.11 16.00 -31.07
CA GLY A 365 -22.28 16.79 -32.28
C GLY A 365 -22.81 18.21 -32.07
N VAL A 366 -22.49 18.86 -30.95
CA VAL A 366 -22.75 20.28 -30.70
C VAL A 366 -21.78 21.14 -31.49
N SER A 367 -22.29 22.22 -32.12
CA SER A 367 -21.37 23.12 -32.88
C SER A 367 -20.42 23.84 -31.96
N LYS A 368 -19.11 23.77 -32.29
CA LYS A 368 -18.07 24.45 -31.55
C LYS A 368 -18.26 25.96 -31.43
N SER A 369 -18.91 26.57 -32.43
CA SER A 369 -19.23 28.02 -32.42
C SER A 369 -20.21 28.42 -31.33
N GLN A 370 -20.99 27.46 -30.79
CA GLN A 370 -21.92 27.66 -29.69
C GLN A 370 -21.30 27.47 -28.31
N LEU A 371 -20.03 27.06 -28.24
CA LEU A 371 -19.36 26.73 -26.99
C LEU A 371 -18.21 27.66 -26.73
N LYS A 372 -18.17 28.29 -25.54
CA LYS A 372 -17.05 29.08 -25.06
C LYS A 372 -16.47 28.42 -23.83
N VAL A 373 -15.18 28.07 -23.84
CA VAL A 373 -14.50 27.45 -22.71
C VAL A 373 -13.81 28.50 -21.85
N GLU A 374 -14.08 28.46 -20.55
CA GLU A 374 -13.43 29.28 -19.53
C GLU A 374 -12.96 28.41 -18.36
N TYR A 375 -12.01 28.88 -17.58
CA TYR A 375 -11.56 28.20 -16.36
C TYR A 375 -11.17 29.21 -15.28
N LYS A 376 -11.37 28.85 -14.02
CA LYS A 376 -11.17 29.74 -12.86
C LYS A 376 -10.11 29.26 -11.88
N GLY A 377 -9.46 28.12 -12.17
CA GLY A 377 -8.47 27.54 -11.26
C GLY A 377 -9.11 27.03 -9.96
N GLY A 378 -8.37 27.21 -8.86
CA GLY A 378 -8.83 26.87 -7.52
C GLY A 378 -9.78 27.91 -6.95
N VAL A 379 -10.95 27.47 -6.54
CA VAL A 379 -11.98 28.28 -5.89
C VAL A 379 -12.26 27.76 -4.49
N ASP A 380 -12.73 28.62 -3.60
CA ASP A 380 -13.23 28.24 -2.29
C ASP A 380 -14.53 27.41 -2.44
N ASN A 381 -15.03 26.84 -1.33
CA ASN A 381 -16.21 25.99 -1.37
C ASN A 381 -17.42 26.71 -2.01
N MET A 382 -17.76 26.29 -3.23
CA MET A 382 -18.80 26.96 -4.03
C MET A 382 -20.22 26.63 -3.57
N PHE A 383 -20.44 25.41 -3.06
CA PHE A 383 -21.75 24.90 -2.70
C PHE A 383 -21.67 24.11 -1.40
N TYR A 384 -22.57 24.41 -0.46
CA TYR A 384 -22.79 23.65 0.80
C TYR A 384 -21.53 23.42 1.63
N ASP A 385 -20.54 24.29 1.53
CA ASP A 385 -19.21 24.15 2.17
C ASP A 385 -18.53 22.80 1.88
N ASN A 386 -18.81 22.22 0.72
CA ASN A 386 -18.31 20.90 0.31
C ASN A 386 -17.25 21.06 -0.79
N PRO A 387 -15.96 20.75 -0.49
CA PRO A 387 -14.86 20.84 -1.46
C PRO A 387 -15.07 20.00 -2.73
N SER A 388 -15.83 18.91 -2.65
CA SER A 388 -16.11 18.06 -3.82
C SER A 388 -16.96 18.80 -4.87
N LEU A 389 -17.82 19.72 -4.43
CA LEU A 389 -18.67 20.53 -5.30
C LEU A 389 -17.96 21.77 -5.86
N SER A 390 -16.69 21.96 -5.53
CA SER A 390 -15.81 22.95 -6.18
C SER A 390 -14.94 22.33 -7.30
N ARG A 391 -14.99 21.01 -7.46
CA ARG A 391 -14.35 20.28 -8.57
C ARG A 391 -15.33 20.02 -9.69
N VAL A 392 -15.78 21.09 -10.32
CA VAL A 392 -16.93 21.03 -11.25
C VAL A 392 -16.66 21.76 -12.56
N VAL A 393 -17.47 21.42 -13.55
CA VAL A 393 -17.67 22.22 -14.76
C VAL A 393 -19.12 22.67 -14.79
N ILE A 394 -19.33 23.97 -14.93
CA ILE A 394 -20.67 24.56 -15.03
C ILE A 394 -20.87 25.11 -16.45
N THR A 395 -21.89 24.66 -17.09
CA THR A 395 -22.34 25.18 -18.42
C THR A 395 -23.53 26.09 -18.25
N ARG A 396 -23.43 27.32 -18.75
CA ARG A 396 -24.52 28.32 -18.71
C ARG A 396 -24.70 28.93 -20.08
N SER A 397 -25.93 29.30 -20.41
CA SER A 397 -26.16 30.21 -21.54
C SER A 397 -25.84 31.65 -21.14
N LYS A 398 -25.35 32.40 -22.06
CA LYS A 398 -25.17 33.83 -21.87
C LYS A 398 -26.41 34.59 -22.27
#